data_485a77cfa182e2014136c2a3686ae84e
#
_entry.id   485a77cfa182e2014136c2a3686ae84e
#
_cell.length_a   1.000
_cell.length_b   1.000
_cell.length_c   1.000
_cell.angle_alpha   90.00
_cell.angle_beta   90.00
_cell.angle_gamma   90.00
#
_symmetry.space_group_name_H-M   'P 1'
#
loop_
_entity.id
_entity.type
_entity.pdbx_description
1 polymer ?
#
loop_
_entity_poly.entity_id
_entity_poly.type
_entity_poly.pdbx_seq_one_letter_code
_entity_poly.pdbx_strand_id
1 'polypeptide(L)'
;MTALPSEIQGAIEEGVELLTLNAPVRIEADEAGNVRAFVAQPQMIHEYDRQGRPSSVNANKPELEIPCEIVLMAIGQDIVSQDFEKYSVNPRRKTFETHDTTRVKGYEKIFAGGDCVFGPATVIKAIGAGKIAALNIDEYLGYHHKYLDDIRIPEPRENDRTHYGRVHLTDR
;
A
#
# COMPACT_ATOMS: atom_id res chain seq x y z
N MET A 1 6.57 3.61 10.59
CA MET A 1 6.87 3.03 9.28
C MET A 1 5.83 1.96 9.01
N THR A 2 5.34 1.84 7.79
CA THR A 2 4.26 0.88 7.43
C THR A 2 4.78 -0.45 6.88
N ALA A 3 6.08 -0.58 6.65
CA ALA A 3 6.72 -1.82 6.23
C ALA A 3 6.64 -2.91 7.30
N LEU A 4 6.55 -4.17 6.88
CA LEU A 4 6.57 -5.31 7.79
C LEU A 4 7.94 -5.45 8.46
N PRO A 5 8.02 -5.91 9.72
CA PRO A 5 9.30 -6.13 10.41
C PRO A 5 10.27 -7.01 9.62
N SER A 6 9.77 -8.05 8.95
CA SER A 6 10.57 -8.93 8.10
C SER A 6 11.15 -8.24 6.86
N GLU A 7 10.44 -7.28 6.28
CA GLU A 7 10.94 -6.49 5.15
C GLU A 7 12.05 -5.54 5.59
N ILE A 8 11.89 -4.93 6.76
CA ILE A 8 12.91 -4.06 7.35
C ILE A 8 14.17 -4.86 7.66
N GLN A 9 14.01 -6.03 8.28
CA GLN A 9 15.13 -6.91 8.61
C GLN A 9 15.86 -7.34 7.34
N GLY A 10 15.12 -7.77 6.30
CA GLY A 10 15.71 -8.17 5.03
C GLY A 10 16.50 -7.04 4.36
N ALA A 11 15.98 -5.80 4.40
CA ALA A 11 16.71 -4.65 3.85
C ALA A 11 18.03 -4.39 4.60
N ILE A 12 18.03 -4.49 5.92
CA ILE A 12 19.25 -4.33 6.73
C ILE A 12 20.27 -5.43 6.41
N GLU A 13 19.83 -6.68 6.25
CA GLU A 13 20.68 -7.81 5.88
C GLU A 13 21.28 -7.66 4.48
N GLU A 14 20.59 -7.01 3.58
CA GLU A 14 21.09 -6.65 2.24
C GLU A 14 22.02 -5.42 2.26
N GLY A 15 22.29 -4.85 3.43
CA GLY A 15 23.21 -3.71 3.59
C GLY A 15 22.57 -2.33 3.43
N VAL A 16 21.25 -2.26 3.43
CA VAL A 16 20.54 -0.97 3.39
C VAL A 16 20.64 -0.27 4.75
N GLU A 17 21.10 0.95 4.74
CA GLU A 17 21.11 1.79 5.94
C GLU A 17 19.72 2.35 6.23
N LEU A 18 19.22 2.14 7.44
CA LEU A 18 17.91 2.61 7.88
C LEU A 18 18.04 3.88 8.71
N LEU A 19 17.75 5.04 8.14
CA LEU A 19 17.76 6.33 8.81
C LEU A 19 16.35 6.69 9.30
N THR A 20 16.02 6.27 10.51
CA THR A 20 14.71 6.58 11.14
C THR A 20 14.68 8.02 11.69
N LEU A 21 13.46 8.54 11.94
CA LEU A 21 13.23 9.88 12.49
C LEU A 21 13.89 10.98 11.67
N ASN A 22 13.75 10.90 10.36
CA ASN A 22 14.17 11.92 9.42
C ASN A 22 13.00 12.28 8.49
N ALA A 23 12.67 13.56 8.40
CA ALA A 23 11.65 14.06 7.50
C ALA A 23 12.30 14.61 6.22
N PRO A 24 11.80 14.32 5.03
CA PRO A 24 12.29 14.89 3.78
C PRO A 24 12.10 16.42 3.78
N VAL A 25 13.13 17.14 3.35
CA VAL A 25 13.08 18.61 3.20
C VAL A 25 13.17 18.99 1.74
N ARG A 26 14.23 18.54 1.06
CA ARG A 26 14.49 18.89 -0.34
C ARG A 26 15.45 17.89 -1.00
N ILE A 27 15.46 17.91 -2.30
CA ILE A 27 16.48 17.25 -3.13
C ILE A 27 17.36 18.38 -3.71
N GLU A 28 18.66 18.22 -3.60
CA GLU A 28 19.61 19.14 -4.18
C GLU A 28 20.15 18.60 -5.51
N ALA A 29 20.29 19.50 -6.47
CA ALA A 29 20.82 19.19 -7.79
C ALA A 29 22.18 19.90 -7.99
N ASP A 30 23.00 19.35 -8.87
CA ASP A 30 24.19 20.00 -9.38
C ASP A 30 23.83 21.05 -10.48
N GLU A 31 24.85 21.73 -11.01
CA GLU A 31 24.68 22.74 -12.07
C GLU A 31 24.11 22.15 -13.38
N ALA A 32 24.26 20.84 -13.60
CA ALA A 32 23.72 20.14 -14.76
C ALA A 32 22.29 19.61 -14.54
N GLY A 33 21.75 19.77 -13.33
CA GLY A 33 20.41 19.31 -12.96
C GLY A 33 20.33 17.85 -12.48
N ASN A 34 21.46 17.16 -12.27
CA ASN A 34 21.47 15.83 -11.69
C ASN A 34 21.34 15.89 -10.17
N VAL A 35 20.74 14.86 -9.59
CA VAL A 35 20.62 14.75 -8.14
C VAL A 35 22.02 14.66 -7.51
N ARG A 36 22.28 15.50 -6.53
CA ARG A 36 23.53 15.55 -5.77
C ARG A 36 23.36 15.04 -4.34
N ALA A 37 22.25 15.42 -3.70
CA ALA A 37 22.01 15.06 -2.32
C ALA A 37 20.51 15.08 -1.99
N PHE A 38 20.12 14.27 -1.03
CA PHE A 38 18.84 14.34 -0.34
C PHE A 38 19.03 14.98 1.03
N VAL A 39 18.21 15.97 1.35
CA VAL A 39 18.29 16.68 2.61
C VAL A 39 17.10 16.34 3.49
N ALA A 40 17.40 15.94 4.71
CA ALA A 40 16.42 15.54 5.70
C ALA A 40 16.54 16.33 6.99
N GLN A 41 15.42 16.63 7.63
CA GLN A 41 15.36 17.22 8.96
C GLN A 41 15.23 16.13 10.01
N PRO A 42 16.19 15.98 10.93
CA PRO A 42 16.06 15.07 12.06
C PRO A 42 14.81 15.37 12.88
N GLN A 43 14.10 14.30 13.26
CA GLN A 43 12.87 14.36 14.04
C GLN A 43 13.08 13.82 15.46
N MET A 44 12.19 14.17 16.36
CA MET A 44 12.05 13.55 17.67
C MET A 44 10.59 13.13 17.91
N ILE A 45 10.36 12.04 18.62
CA ILE A 45 9.02 11.65 19.04
C ILE A 45 8.54 12.66 20.08
N HIS A 46 7.33 13.19 19.87
CA HIS A 46 6.73 14.18 20.76
C HIS A 46 5.61 13.56 21.57
N GLU A 47 4.58 13.03 20.90
CA GLU A 47 3.39 12.47 21.53
C GLU A 47 2.98 11.17 20.85
N TYR A 48 2.13 10.40 21.54
CA TYR A 48 1.44 9.26 20.96
C TYR A 48 -0.04 9.56 20.82
N ASP A 49 -0.62 9.24 19.68
CA ASP A 49 -2.05 9.36 19.48
C ASP A 49 -2.81 8.30 20.29
N ARG A 50 -4.17 8.37 20.28
CA ARG A 50 -5.03 7.40 20.99
C ARG A 50 -4.87 5.95 20.49
N GLN A 51 -4.23 5.75 19.35
CA GLN A 51 -3.97 4.45 18.73
C GLN A 51 -2.54 3.98 18.97
N GLY A 52 -1.76 4.72 19.77
CA GLY A 52 -0.36 4.40 20.09
C GLY A 52 0.62 4.73 18.96
N ARG A 53 0.24 5.54 17.97
CA ARG A 53 1.14 5.97 16.89
C ARG A 53 1.91 7.20 17.36
N PRO A 54 3.25 7.20 17.21
CA PRO A 54 4.05 8.36 17.56
C PRO A 54 3.82 9.49 16.55
N SER A 55 3.61 10.71 17.07
CA SER A 55 3.79 11.95 16.32
C SER A 55 5.25 12.40 16.43
N SER A 56 5.76 13.03 15.40
CA SER A 56 7.12 13.56 15.41
C SER A 56 7.12 15.06 15.17
N VAL A 57 8.12 15.73 15.74
CA VAL A 57 8.41 17.15 15.53
C VAL A 57 9.87 17.31 15.15
N ASN A 58 10.22 18.45 14.55
CA ASN A 58 11.60 18.73 14.21
C ASN A 58 12.46 18.74 15.46
N ALA A 59 13.53 17.97 15.44
CA ALA A 59 14.55 18.05 16.47
C ALA A 59 15.36 19.35 16.31
N ASN A 60 15.85 19.87 17.42
CA ASN A 60 16.78 21.01 17.37
C ASN A 60 18.19 20.54 16.96
N LYS A 61 18.30 20.06 15.73
CA LYS A 61 19.53 19.57 15.09
C LYS A 61 19.62 20.14 13.69
N PRO A 62 20.84 20.30 13.15
CA PRO A 62 21.01 20.70 11.76
C PRO A 62 20.41 19.67 10.82
N GLU A 63 20.04 20.12 9.64
CA GLU A 63 19.63 19.24 8.54
C GLU A 63 20.75 18.24 8.22
N LEU A 64 20.35 17.04 7.85
CA LEU A 64 21.24 15.97 7.41
C LEU A 64 21.28 15.97 5.89
N GLU A 65 22.44 16.21 5.31
CA GLU A 65 22.69 16.09 3.89
C GLU A 65 23.22 14.68 3.59
N ILE A 66 22.51 13.95 2.74
CA ILE A 66 22.83 12.59 2.35
C ILE A 66 23.21 12.60 0.86
N PRO A 67 24.49 12.47 0.52
CA PRO A 67 24.93 12.41 -0.87
C PRO A 67 24.30 11.22 -1.60
N CYS A 68 23.67 11.46 -2.73
CA CYS A 68 23.06 10.41 -3.55
C CYS A 68 22.89 10.89 -4.97
N GLU A 69 22.82 9.96 -5.91
CA GLU A 69 22.59 10.22 -7.32
C GLU A 69 21.14 9.96 -7.74
N ILE A 70 20.40 9.16 -6.95
CA ILE A 70 19.02 8.79 -7.22
C ILE A 70 18.22 8.84 -5.93
N VAL A 71 17.02 9.40 -5.99
CA VAL A 71 16.04 9.39 -4.90
C VAL A 71 14.77 8.69 -5.36
N LEU A 72 14.37 7.63 -4.67
CA LEU A 72 13.14 6.89 -4.93
C LEU A 72 12.09 7.26 -3.87
N MET A 73 10.99 7.84 -4.32
CA MET A 73 9.88 8.23 -3.46
C MET A 73 8.91 7.05 -3.29
N ALA A 74 9.00 6.36 -2.14
CA ALA A 74 8.16 5.21 -1.80
C ALA A 74 7.29 5.51 -0.56
N ILE A 75 6.67 6.68 -0.51
CA ILE A 75 5.91 7.20 0.64
C ILE A 75 4.44 6.76 0.70
N GLY A 76 4.05 5.83 -0.15
CA GLY A 76 2.69 5.35 -0.31
C GLY A 76 1.96 5.97 -1.50
N GLN A 77 0.74 5.55 -1.70
CA GLN A 77 -0.13 6.02 -2.78
C GLN A 77 -1.40 6.61 -2.19
N ASP A 78 -1.94 7.60 -2.87
CA ASP A 78 -3.23 8.19 -2.55
C ASP A 78 -4.28 7.79 -3.60
N ILE A 79 -5.55 7.83 -3.22
CA ILE A 79 -6.64 7.50 -4.11
C ILE A 79 -7.01 8.77 -4.88
N VAL A 80 -6.98 8.69 -6.21
CA VAL A 80 -7.44 9.74 -7.10
C VAL A 80 -8.95 9.64 -7.22
N SER A 81 -9.67 10.43 -6.43
CA SER A 81 -11.14 10.37 -6.34
C SER A 81 -11.87 11.62 -6.87
N GLN A 82 -11.15 12.60 -7.40
CA GLN A 82 -11.70 13.90 -7.80
C GLN A 82 -12.85 13.77 -8.81
N ASP A 83 -12.73 12.87 -9.78
CA ASP A 83 -13.75 12.64 -10.80
C ASP A 83 -15.01 11.96 -10.26
N PHE A 84 -14.91 11.41 -9.05
CA PHE A 84 -15.95 10.61 -8.41
C PHE A 84 -16.54 11.25 -7.14
N GLU A 85 -16.15 12.46 -6.78
CA GLU A 85 -16.60 13.13 -5.55
C GLU A 85 -18.13 13.24 -5.45
N LYS A 86 -18.83 13.32 -6.59
CA LYS A 86 -20.29 13.33 -6.67
C LYS A 86 -20.94 11.99 -6.29
N TYR A 87 -20.18 10.91 -6.14
CA TYR A 87 -20.66 9.54 -5.91
C TYR A 87 -20.37 9.04 -4.49
N SER A 88 -20.67 9.81 -3.46
CA SER A 88 -20.50 9.42 -2.04
C SER A 88 -19.06 9.00 -1.69
N VAL A 89 -18.09 9.78 -2.12
CA VAL A 89 -16.70 9.63 -1.71
C VAL A 89 -16.50 10.29 -0.35
N ASN A 90 -15.88 9.56 0.59
CA ASN A 90 -15.52 10.14 1.88
C ASN A 90 -14.42 11.19 1.72
N PRO A 91 -14.65 12.46 2.05
CA PRO A 91 -13.72 13.55 1.77
C PRO A 91 -12.40 13.45 2.56
N ARG A 92 -12.40 12.75 3.71
CA ARG A 92 -11.19 12.58 4.54
C ARG A 92 -10.33 11.40 4.09
N ARG A 93 -10.97 10.31 3.66
CA ARG A 93 -10.28 9.07 3.25
C ARG A 93 -10.13 8.95 1.76
N LYS A 94 -10.83 9.78 0.99
CA LYS A 94 -10.94 9.71 -0.47
C LYS A 94 -11.44 8.35 -0.98
N THR A 95 -12.17 7.61 -0.12
CA THR A 95 -12.71 6.27 -0.42
C THR A 95 -14.20 6.34 -0.62
N PHE A 96 -14.74 5.42 -1.43
CA PHE A 96 -16.18 5.25 -1.55
C PHE A 96 -16.77 4.69 -0.26
N GLU A 97 -17.92 5.21 0.14
CA GLU A 97 -18.73 4.61 1.19
C GLU A 97 -19.69 3.58 0.59
N THR A 98 -19.56 2.32 1.01
CA THR A 98 -20.38 1.22 0.50
C THR A 98 -21.25 0.60 1.58
N HIS A 99 -22.30 -0.10 1.16
CA HIS A 99 -23.01 -1.07 1.95
C HIS A 99 -22.26 -2.42 1.94
N ASP A 100 -22.70 -3.38 2.76
CA ASP A 100 -22.13 -4.73 2.81
C ASP A 100 -22.16 -5.45 1.46
N THR A 101 -23.09 -5.08 0.59
CA THR A 101 -23.21 -5.56 -0.79
C THR A 101 -22.28 -4.88 -1.79
N THR A 102 -21.23 -4.21 -1.33
CA THR A 102 -20.31 -3.41 -2.17
C THR A 102 -20.98 -2.28 -2.98
N ARG A 103 -22.28 -2.07 -2.80
CA ARG A 103 -23.02 -0.99 -3.45
C ARG A 103 -22.67 0.35 -2.81
N VAL A 104 -22.38 1.34 -3.62
CA VAL A 104 -22.06 2.70 -3.14
C VAL A 104 -23.30 3.32 -2.50
N LYS A 105 -23.17 3.90 -1.31
CA LYS A 105 -24.28 4.53 -0.59
C LYS A 105 -24.93 5.63 -1.42
N GLY A 106 -26.26 5.61 -1.50
CA GLY A 106 -27.05 6.56 -2.28
C GLY A 106 -27.14 6.24 -3.78
N TYR A 107 -26.53 5.15 -4.24
CA TYR A 107 -26.56 4.77 -5.65
C TYR A 107 -26.89 3.29 -5.82
N GLU A 108 -27.94 2.98 -6.58
CA GLU A 108 -28.38 1.59 -6.78
C GLU A 108 -27.52 0.81 -7.78
N LYS A 109 -26.92 1.49 -8.74
CA LYS A 109 -26.22 0.89 -9.89
C LYS A 109 -24.70 1.06 -9.84
N ILE A 110 -24.16 1.60 -8.74
CA ILE A 110 -22.72 1.78 -8.59
C ILE A 110 -22.21 0.85 -7.51
N PHE A 111 -21.20 0.07 -7.87
CA PHE A 111 -20.51 -0.86 -6.97
C PHE A 111 -19.04 -0.48 -6.90
N ALA A 112 -18.43 -0.68 -5.75
CA ALA A 112 -17.02 -0.38 -5.53
C ALA A 112 -16.39 -1.43 -4.62
N GLY A 113 -15.11 -1.71 -4.82
CA GLY A 113 -14.34 -2.65 -4.01
C GLY A 113 -12.84 -2.44 -4.16
N GLY A 114 -12.04 -3.05 -3.30
CA GLY A 114 -10.60 -2.89 -3.28
C GLY A 114 -10.15 -1.58 -2.63
N ASP A 115 -9.02 -1.07 -3.09
CA ASP A 115 -8.37 0.10 -2.48
C ASP A 115 -9.23 1.36 -2.51
N CYS A 116 -10.10 1.51 -3.48
CA CYS A 116 -11.02 2.64 -3.55
C CYS A 116 -12.10 2.63 -2.43
N VAL A 117 -12.24 1.52 -1.70
CA VAL A 117 -13.16 1.39 -0.55
C VAL A 117 -12.40 1.31 0.77
N PHE A 118 -11.36 0.49 0.83
CA PHE A 118 -10.66 0.18 2.07
C PHE A 118 -9.39 1.03 2.28
N GLY A 119 -8.94 1.75 1.27
CA GLY A 119 -7.61 2.34 1.19
C GLY A 119 -6.56 1.35 0.69
N PRO A 120 -5.32 1.79 0.45
CA PRO A 120 -4.25 0.93 -0.02
C PRO A 120 -4.05 -0.30 0.86
N ALA A 121 -4.10 -1.49 0.23
CA ALA A 121 -4.05 -2.77 0.90
C ALA A 121 -3.27 -3.80 0.06
N THR A 122 -3.36 -5.09 0.41
CA THR A 122 -2.69 -6.15 -0.33
C THR A 122 -3.45 -6.54 -1.61
N VAL A 123 -2.72 -7.01 -2.61
CA VAL A 123 -3.30 -7.51 -3.88
C VAL A 123 -4.37 -8.58 -3.63
N ILE A 124 -4.15 -9.48 -2.66
CA ILE A 124 -5.12 -10.54 -2.29
C ILE A 124 -6.44 -9.92 -1.82
N LYS A 125 -6.39 -8.85 -1.03
CA LYS A 125 -7.60 -8.14 -0.58
C LYS A 125 -8.32 -7.46 -1.74
N ALA A 126 -7.59 -6.85 -2.66
CA ALA A 126 -8.16 -6.22 -3.85
C ALA A 126 -8.86 -7.25 -4.75
N ILE A 127 -8.23 -8.41 -4.99
CA ILE A 127 -8.84 -9.52 -5.76
C ILE A 127 -10.08 -10.04 -5.05
N GLY A 128 -10.02 -10.27 -3.73
CA GLY A 128 -11.16 -10.71 -2.94
C GLY A 128 -12.34 -9.74 -3.02
N ALA A 129 -12.07 -8.46 -2.87
CA ALA A 129 -13.09 -7.41 -3.00
C ALA A 129 -13.70 -7.35 -4.41
N GLY A 130 -12.89 -7.52 -5.44
CA GLY A 130 -13.36 -7.59 -6.83
C GLY A 130 -14.31 -8.76 -7.07
N LYS A 131 -13.98 -9.94 -6.53
CA LYS A 131 -14.87 -11.13 -6.61
C LYS A 131 -16.21 -10.89 -5.90
N ILE A 132 -16.19 -10.30 -4.69
CA ILE A 132 -17.41 -9.97 -3.95
C ILE A 132 -18.25 -8.94 -4.72
N ALA A 133 -17.63 -7.92 -5.28
CA ALA A 133 -18.33 -6.93 -6.08
C ALA A 133 -18.98 -7.58 -7.34
N ALA A 134 -18.27 -8.47 -8.02
CA ALA A 134 -18.79 -9.20 -9.17
C ALA A 134 -20.01 -10.06 -8.82
N LEU A 135 -19.96 -10.79 -7.70
CA LEU A 135 -21.10 -11.58 -7.21
C LEU A 135 -22.32 -10.69 -6.88
N ASN A 136 -22.10 -9.57 -6.22
CA ASN A 136 -23.17 -8.63 -5.89
C ASN A 136 -23.78 -7.97 -7.13
N ILE A 137 -22.99 -7.71 -8.16
CA ILE A 137 -23.47 -7.20 -9.46
C ILE A 137 -24.29 -8.30 -10.17
N ASP A 138 -23.80 -9.52 -10.16
CA ASP A 138 -24.49 -10.67 -10.78
C ASP A 138 -25.86 -10.89 -10.14
N GLU A 139 -25.93 -10.89 -8.81
CA GLU A 139 -27.17 -10.99 -8.05
C GLU A 139 -28.11 -9.81 -8.35
N TYR A 140 -27.57 -8.59 -8.40
CA TYR A 140 -28.34 -7.38 -8.73
C TYR A 140 -28.95 -7.46 -10.12
N LEU A 141 -28.25 -8.08 -11.08
CA LEU A 141 -28.74 -8.29 -12.45
C LEU A 141 -29.69 -9.48 -12.59
N GLY A 142 -29.83 -10.28 -11.54
CA GLY A 142 -30.74 -11.44 -11.50
C GLY A 142 -30.22 -12.69 -12.21
N TYR A 143 -28.91 -12.78 -12.46
CA TYR A 143 -28.32 -13.95 -13.16
C TYR A 143 -28.02 -15.11 -12.22
N HIS A 144 -27.57 -14.84 -11.00
CA HIS A 144 -27.24 -15.86 -9.97
C HIS A 144 -26.25 -16.94 -10.43
N HIS A 145 -25.18 -16.55 -11.11
CA HIS A 145 -24.16 -17.50 -11.56
C HIS A 145 -23.41 -18.12 -10.36
N LYS A 146 -23.15 -19.42 -10.45
CA LYS A 146 -22.39 -20.16 -9.44
C LYS A 146 -20.89 -20.14 -9.75
N TYR A 147 -20.25 -18.99 -9.55
CA TYR A 147 -18.83 -18.83 -9.87
C TYR A 147 -17.88 -19.69 -9.03
N LEU A 148 -18.31 -20.17 -7.87
CA LEU A 148 -17.46 -20.93 -6.96
C LEU A 148 -17.47 -22.44 -7.21
N ASP A 149 -18.50 -22.98 -7.85
CA ASP A 149 -18.63 -24.42 -8.08
C ASP A 149 -17.72 -24.93 -9.22
N ASP A 150 -17.27 -24.03 -10.11
CA ASP A 150 -16.44 -24.37 -11.28
C ASP A 150 -14.94 -24.10 -11.08
N ILE A 151 -14.54 -23.49 -9.97
CA ILE A 151 -13.11 -23.32 -9.65
C ILE A 151 -12.60 -24.66 -9.14
N ARG A 152 -12.27 -25.58 -10.04
CA ARG A 152 -11.40 -26.70 -9.72
C ARG A 152 -10.02 -26.11 -9.40
N ILE A 153 -9.68 -26.09 -8.12
CA ILE A 153 -8.29 -25.92 -7.74
C ILE A 153 -7.57 -27.11 -8.36
N PRO A 154 -6.69 -26.91 -9.36
CA PRO A 154 -5.94 -28.04 -9.91
C PRO A 154 -5.30 -28.75 -8.74
N GLU A 155 -5.49 -30.07 -8.65
CA GLU A 155 -4.72 -30.85 -7.68
C GLU A 155 -3.26 -30.46 -7.87
N PRO A 156 -2.54 -30.15 -6.77
CA PRO A 156 -1.12 -29.85 -6.89
C PRO A 156 -0.53 -31.04 -7.64
N ARG A 157 -0.12 -30.85 -8.88
CA ARG A 157 0.69 -31.82 -9.58
C ARG A 157 1.71 -32.26 -8.58
N GLU A 158 1.91 -33.58 -8.39
CA GLU A 158 3.06 -34.08 -7.64
C GLU A 158 4.25 -33.27 -8.18
N ASN A 159 4.54 -32.19 -7.49
CA ASN A 159 5.61 -31.33 -7.87
C ASN A 159 6.82 -32.17 -7.53
N ASP A 160 7.42 -32.73 -8.54
CA ASP A 160 8.79 -33.16 -8.43
C ASP A 160 9.65 -31.95 -8.09
N ARG A 161 9.57 -31.55 -6.82
CA ARG A 161 10.33 -30.45 -6.24
C ARG A 161 11.84 -30.67 -6.36
N THR A 162 12.25 -31.84 -6.83
CA THR A 162 13.64 -32.17 -7.10
C THR A 162 14.18 -31.48 -8.35
N HIS A 163 13.28 -31.09 -9.31
CA HIS A 163 13.66 -30.42 -10.55
C HIS A 163 13.69 -28.87 -10.46
N TYR A 164 12.91 -28.30 -9.56
CA TYR A 164 13.05 -26.89 -9.22
C TYR A 164 14.03 -26.82 -8.06
N GLY A 165 15.32 -26.72 -8.36
CA GLY A 165 16.35 -26.66 -7.33
C GLY A 165 15.83 -25.80 -6.19
N ARG A 166 15.69 -26.41 -5.01
CA ARG A 166 15.44 -25.64 -3.81
C ARG A 166 16.54 -24.60 -3.74
N VAL A 167 16.19 -23.38 -4.05
CA VAL A 167 16.96 -22.29 -3.49
C VAL A 167 16.92 -22.57 -1.99
N HIS A 168 18.06 -22.93 -1.41
CA HIS A 168 18.18 -22.95 0.03
C HIS A 168 17.64 -21.59 0.49
N LEU A 169 16.54 -21.62 1.24
CA LEU A 169 16.19 -20.48 2.07
C LEU A 169 17.39 -20.33 2.99
N THR A 170 18.35 -19.52 2.57
CA THR A 170 19.23 -18.90 3.53
C THR A 170 18.29 -18.16 4.46
N ASP A 171 18.36 -18.47 5.75
CA ASP A 171 17.66 -17.74 6.78
C ASP A 171 17.94 -16.26 6.50
N ARG A 172 16.87 -15.54 6.09
CA ARG A 172 16.91 -14.10 5.87
C ARG A 172 16.83 -13.41 7.20
#